data_d9039615092ec2800f1c162e7bcc7327
#
_entry.id   d9039615092ec2800f1c162e7bcc7327
#
_cell.length_a   1.000
_cell.length_b   1.000
_cell.length_c   1.000
_cell.angle_alpha   90.00
_cell.angle_beta   90.00
_cell.angle_gamma   90.00
#
_symmetry.space_group_name_H-M   'P 1'
#
loop_
_entity.id
_entity.type
_entity.pdbx_description
1 polymer ?
#
loop_
_entity_poly.entity_id
_entity_poly.type
_entity_poly.pdbx_seq_one_letter_code
_entity_poly.pdbx_strand_id
1 'polypeptide(L)'
;MLTILRSAFIALAIAGLAACGPSQARPTTGGAAPELTGIDNWLNSPPLTLRQLRGKVVLVDFWTYSCINCIHTLPYVQQWHRKYKDQGLVVVGVHTPEYAFERDTGNVRDAVRRFGLTYPIAQDNRYATWKAYGNLYWPAFYLVDRSGKIVYTHFGEGDYEKTEAAIKAQLATAR
;
A
#
# COMPACT_ATOMS: atom_id res chain seq x y z
N MET A 1 38.02 29.75 65.97
CA MET A 1 36.99 28.68 65.68
C MET A 1 36.44 28.93 64.26
N LEU A 2 36.94 28.19 63.33
CA LEU A 2 36.58 28.35 61.89
C LEU A 2 35.73 27.16 61.47
N THR A 3 34.46 27.41 61.21
CA THR A 3 33.47 26.37 60.83
C THR A 3 33.47 26.26 59.32
N ILE A 4 33.90 25.10 58.77
CA ILE A 4 33.90 24.80 57.34
C ILE A 4 32.56 24.22 56.96
N LEU A 5 31.75 24.97 56.18
CA LEU A 5 30.56 24.43 55.52
C LEU A 5 30.96 23.56 54.30
N ARG A 6 30.62 22.29 54.34
CA ARG A 6 30.72 21.38 53.19
C ARG A 6 29.42 21.45 52.38
N SER A 7 29.49 22.05 51.21
CA SER A 7 28.38 22.02 50.21
C SER A 7 28.43 20.68 49.46
N ALA A 8 27.39 19.88 49.62
CA ALA A 8 27.20 18.65 48.84
C ALA A 8 26.53 18.98 47.51
N PHE A 9 27.21 18.81 46.39
CA PHE A 9 26.62 18.85 45.06
C PHE A 9 25.95 17.52 44.74
N ILE A 10 24.60 17.51 44.64
CA ILE A 10 23.86 16.36 44.13
C ILE A 10 23.86 16.47 42.62
N ALA A 11 24.60 15.59 41.94
CA ALA A 11 24.56 15.45 40.51
C ALA A 11 23.30 14.64 40.10
N LEU A 12 22.31 15.31 39.50
CA LEU A 12 21.12 14.69 38.94
C LEU A 12 21.47 14.08 37.57
N ALA A 13 21.69 12.77 37.52
CA ALA A 13 21.88 12.04 36.27
C ALA A 13 20.51 11.86 35.57
N ILE A 14 20.27 12.65 34.52
CA ILE A 14 19.10 12.46 33.62
C ILE A 14 19.45 11.32 32.67
N ALA A 15 18.92 10.13 32.95
CA ALA A 15 18.98 9.01 32.03
C ALA A 15 17.96 9.26 30.87
N GLY A 16 18.48 9.71 29.72
CA GLY A 16 17.69 9.86 28.50
C GLY A 16 17.27 8.48 27.96
N LEU A 17 16.02 8.09 28.14
CA LEU A 17 15.43 6.97 27.41
C LEU A 17 15.30 7.36 25.94
N ALA A 18 16.23 6.91 25.10
CA ALA A 18 16.08 6.94 23.66
C ALA A 18 14.95 5.96 23.27
N ALA A 19 13.75 6.46 23.03
CA ALA A 19 12.67 5.70 22.44
C ALA A 19 13.04 5.37 21.00
N CYS A 20 13.62 4.19 20.75
CA CYS A 20 13.73 3.60 19.43
C CYS A 20 12.32 3.27 18.95
N GLY A 21 11.69 4.18 18.18
CA GLY A 21 10.45 3.88 17.46
C GLY A 21 10.70 2.73 16.48
N PRO A 22 9.70 1.85 16.26
CA PRO A 22 9.86 0.75 15.32
C PRO A 22 10.15 1.31 13.92
N SER A 23 11.33 1.01 13.40
CA SER A 23 11.68 1.26 12.00
C SER A 23 10.72 0.44 11.14
N GLN A 24 9.82 1.10 10.41
CA GLN A 24 8.93 0.41 9.47
C GLN A 24 9.75 -0.02 8.25
N ALA A 25 10.32 -1.21 8.34
CA ALA A 25 10.97 -1.84 7.21
C ALA A 25 9.93 -2.14 6.12
N ARG A 26 10.31 -1.93 4.83
CA ARG A 26 9.47 -2.32 3.70
C ARG A 26 9.09 -3.80 3.83
N PRO A 27 7.79 -4.17 3.67
CA PRO A 27 7.40 -5.56 3.71
C PRO A 27 8.09 -6.33 2.59
N THR A 28 8.70 -7.45 2.95
CA THR A 28 9.41 -8.34 2.02
C THR A 28 8.49 -9.42 1.50
N THR A 29 8.83 -9.99 0.35
CA THR A 29 8.18 -11.22 -0.14
C THR A 29 8.27 -12.31 0.94
N GLY A 30 7.13 -12.95 1.24
CA GLY A 30 6.97 -13.92 2.33
C GLY A 30 6.45 -13.31 3.65
N GLY A 31 6.52 -11.98 3.81
CA GLY A 31 5.97 -11.27 4.96
C GLY A 31 4.47 -11.02 4.87
N ALA A 32 3.82 -10.76 6.00
CA ALA A 32 2.43 -10.34 6.03
C ALA A 32 2.25 -9.00 5.31
N ALA A 33 1.22 -8.90 4.46
CA ALA A 33 0.86 -7.64 3.84
C ALA A 33 0.31 -6.67 4.90
N PRO A 34 0.79 -5.41 4.90
CA PRO A 34 0.21 -4.37 5.76
C PRO A 34 -1.25 -4.13 5.39
N GLU A 35 -2.06 -3.76 6.38
CA GLU A 35 -3.48 -3.47 6.17
C GLU A 35 -3.66 -2.15 5.37
N LEU A 36 -4.78 -2.05 4.65
CA LEU A 36 -5.22 -0.82 4.00
C LEU A 36 -5.70 0.15 5.09
N THR A 37 -4.91 1.17 5.38
CA THR A 37 -5.16 2.07 6.50
C THR A 37 -5.16 3.53 6.08
N GLY A 38 -5.88 4.36 6.82
CA GLY A 38 -5.92 5.81 6.59
C GLY A 38 -6.54 6.23 5.26
N ILE A 39 -7.36 5.39 4.64
CA ILE A 39 -8.04 5.66 3.38
C ILE A 39 -9.11 6.74 3.59
N ASP A 40 -9.04 7.81 2.82
CA ASP A 40 -9.95 8.94 2.91
C ASP A 40 -11.29 8.66 2.21
N ASN A 41 -11.24 8.02 1.05
CA ASN A 41 -12.41 7.68 0.24
C ASN A 41 -12.25 6.34 -0.48
N TRP A 42 -13.37 5.70 -0.77
CA TRP A 42 -13.46 4.52 -1.62
C TRP A 42 -14.34 4.79 -2.83
N LEU A 43 -13.90 4.33 -4.01
CA LEU A 43 -14.68 4.36 -5.25
C LEU A 43 -14.86 2.93 -5.75
N ASN A 44 -15.96 2.65 -6.42
CA ASN A 44 -16.35 1.34 -6.97
C ASN A 44 -16.61 0.24 -5.92
N SER A 45 -16.45 0.52 -4.63
CA SER A 45 -16.75 -0.45 -3.55
C SER A 45 -17.00 0.26 -2.22
N PRO A 46 -17.64 -0.41 -1.25
CA PRO A 46 -17.53 -0.01 0.15
C PRO A 46 -16.08 -0.18 0.65
N PRO A 47 -15.73 0.34 1.83
CA PRO A 47 -14.42 0.13 2.45
C PRO A 47 -14.06 -1.35 2.57
N LEU A 48 -12.81 -1.68 2.19
CA LEU A 48 -12.26 -3.04 2.24
C LEU A 48 -11.07 -3.11 3.20
N THR A 49 -10.85 -4.28 3.78
CA THR A 49 -9.66 -4.61 4.56
C THR A 49 -9.03 -5.90 4.02
N LEU A 50 -7.71 -6.04 4.10
CA LEU A 50 -7.05 -7.29 3.69
C LEU A 50 -7.50 -8.47 4.57
N ARG A 51 -7.88 -8.19 5.81
CA ARG A 51 -8.45 -9.21 6.71
C ARG A 51 -9.77 -9.79 6.18
N GLN A 52 -10.67 -8.94 5.65
CA GLN A 52 -11.92 -9.39 5.01
C GLN A 52 -11.68 -10.13 3.69
N LEU A 53 -10.55 -9.86 3.04
CA LEU A 53 -10.17 -10.47 1.76
C LEU A 53 -9.36 -11.77 1.93
N ARG A 54 -9.21 -12.30 3.15
CA ARG A 54 -8.60 -13.63 3.35
C ARG A 54 -9.31 -14.71 2.54
N GLY A 55 -8.54 -15.61 1.96
CA GLY A 55 -9.03 -16.61 1.01
C GLY A 55 -9.11 -16.12 -0.43
N LYS A 56 -8.89 -14.84 -0.69
CA LYS A 56 -8.73 -14.25 -2.04
C LYS A 56 -7.27 -13.97 -2.33
N VAL A 57 -6.92 -13.95 -3.61
CA VAL A 57 -5.66 -13.38 -4.09
C VAL A 57 -5.89 -11.89 -4.29
N VAL A 58 -5.04 -11.03 -3.72
CA VAL A 58 -5.23 -9.58 -3.81
C VAL A 58 -4.06 -8.93 -4.52
N LEU A 59 -4.33 -8.17 -5.57
CA LEU A 59 -3.35 -7.28 -6.19
C LEU A 59 -3.56 -5.87 -5.66
N VAL A 60 -2.62 -5.37 -4.86
CA VAL A 60 -2.56 -3.98 -4.44
C VAL A 60 -1.72 -3.21 -5.46
N ASP A 61 -2.34 -2.23 -6.11
CA ASP A 61 -1.76 -1.39 -7.16
C ASP A 61 -1.68 0.06 -6.66
N PHE A 62 -0.48 0.55 -6.36
CA PHE A 62 -0.24 1.95 -6.05
C PHE A 62 -0.13 2.75 -7.35
N TRP A 63 -1.01 3.74 -7.52
CA TRP A 63 -1.10 4.54 -8.73
C TRP A 63 -1.51 5.99 -8.45
N THR A 64 -1.33 6.84 -9.44
CA THR A 64 -1.97 8.15 -9.50
C THR A 64 -2.32 8.52 -10.94
N TYR A 65 -3.30 9.38 -11.13
CA TYR A 65 -3.93 9.55 -12.44
C TYR A 65 -3.16 10.45 -13.42
N SER A 66 -2.16 11.20 -12.98
CA SER A 66 -1.32 12.02 -13.86
C SER A 66 0.05 11.39 -14.15
N CYS A 67 0.40 10.31 -13.47
CA CYS A 67 1.63 9.56 -13.71
C CYS A 67 1.55 8.78 -15.02
N ILE A 68 2.41 9.12 -15.99
CA ILE A 68 2.37 8.51 -17.33
C ILE A 68 2.58 7.00 -17.30
N ASN A 69 3.52 6.51 -16.48
CA ASN A 69 3.79 5.08 -16.34
C ASN A 69 2.59 4.34 -15.72
N CYS A 70 1.85 4.99 -14.80
CA CYS A 70 0.60 4.43 -14.27
C CYS A 70 -0.45 4.34 -15.38
N ILE A 71 -0.63 5.41 -16.17
CA ILE A 71 -1.61 5.44 -17.27
C ILE A 71 -1.37 4.29 -18.26
N HIS A 72 -0.12 4.03 -18.62
CA HIS A 72 0.26 2.90 -19.48
C HIS A 72 -0.05 1.53 -18.85
N THR A 73 0.00 1.45 -17.53
CA THR A 73 -0.20 0.21 -16.76
C THR A 73 -1.67 -0.12 -16.51
N LEU A 74 -2.53 0.90 -16.33
CA LEU A 74 -3.95 0.72 -15.99
C LEU A 74 -4.74 -0.22 -16.93
N PRO A 75 -4.54 -0.24 -18.27
CA PRO A 75 -5.24 -1.19 -19.15
C PRO A 75 -4.97 -2.65 -18.79
N TYR A 76 -3.74 -3.00 -18.40
CA TYR A 76 -3.38 -4.36 -17.99
C TYR A 76 -4.01 -4.73 -16.65
N VAL A 77 -3.97 -3.82 -15.67
CA VAL A 77 -4.61 -4.01 -14.36
C VAL A 77 -6.12 -4.24 -14.53
N GLN A 78 -6.79 -3.42 -15.35
CA GLN A 78 -8.20 -3.55 -15.66
C GLN A 78 -8.50 -4.87 -16.39
N GLN A 79 -7.62 -5.31 -17.29
CA GLN A 79 -7.74 -6.60 -17.97
C GLN A 79 -7.63 -7.77 -16.99
N TRP A 80 -6.64 -7.75 -16.08
CA TRP A 80 -6.49 -8.79 -15.06
C TRP A 80 -7.69 -8.84 -14.12
N HIS A 81 -8.21 -7.68 -13.69
CA HIS A 81 -9.43 -7.60 -12.91
C HIS A 81 -10.59 -8.31 -13.63
N ARG A 82 -10.89 -7.94 -14.87
CA ARG A 82 -11.99 -8.54 -15.65
C ARG A 82 -11.84 -10.04 -15.83
N LYS A 83 -10.61 -10.49 -16.12
CA LYS A 83 -10.31 -11.88 -16.45
C LYS A 83 -10.34 -12.81 -15.23
N TYR A 84 -9.93 -12.31 -14.07
CA TYR A 84 -9.67 -13.16 -12.92
C TYR A 84 -10.56 -12.91 -11.69
N LYS A 85 -11.40 -11.88 -11.67
CA LYS A 85 -12.27 -11.57 -10.52
C LYS A 85 -13.14 -12.76 -10.10
N ASP A 86 -13.72 -13.47 -11.06
CA ASP A 86 -14.59 -14.61 -10.81
C ASP A 86 -13.79 -15.87 -10.40
N GLN A 87 -12.47 -15.86 -10.58
CA GLN A 87 -11.54 -16.90 -10.15
C GLN A 87 -10.95 -16.62 -8.75
N GLY A 88 -11.30 -15.46 -8.16
CA GLY A 88 -10.88 -15.10 -6.80
C GLY A 88 -9.77 -14.06 -6.71
N LEU A 89 -9.45 -13.35 -7.81
CA LEU A 89 -8.62 -12.15 -7.76
C LEU A 89 -9.45 -10.95 -7.30
N VAL A 90 -8.92 -10.20 -6.35
CA VAL A 90 -9.39 -8.85 -6.01
C VAL A 90 -8.28 -7.87 -6.35
N VAL A 91 -8.55 -6.89 -7.20
CA VAL A 91 -7.65 -5.76 -7.43
C VAL A 91 -8.08 -4.61 -6.53
N VAL A 92 -7.14 -3.98 -5.86
CA VAL A 92 -7.34 -2.74 -5.09
C VAL A 92 -6.35 -1.71 -5.60
N GLY A 93 -6.85 -0.70 -6.30
CA GLY A 93 -6.05 0.44 -6.72
C GLY A 93 -5.92 1.44 -5.57
N VAL A 94 -4.73 1.59 -5.02
CA VAL A 94 -4.43 2.58 -3.98
C VAL A 94 -3.95 3.85 -4.67
N HIS A 95 -4.87 4.80 -4.80
CA HIS A 95 -4.55 6.10 -5.37
C HIS A 95 -3.85 6.96 -4.32
N THR A 96 -2.54 7.15 -4.48
CA THR A 96 -1.73 8.00 -3.61
C THR A 96 -1.24 9.21 -4.43
N PRO A 97 -1.56 10.45 -4.05
CA PRO A 97 -1.28 11.64 -4.86
C PRO A 97 0.22 11.93 -4.91
N GLU A 98 0.76 12.22 -6.10
CA GLU A 98 2.09 12.81 -6.30
C GLU A 98 2.01 14.34 -6.15
N TYR A 99 0.93 14.94 -6.67
CA TYR A 99 0.70 16.38 -6.66
C TYR A 99 -0.54 16.76 -5.85
N ALA A 100 -0.59 18.04 -5.41
CA ALA A 100 -1.69 18.53 -4.58
C ALA A 100 -3.08 18.43 -5.24
N PHE A 101 -3.16 18.66 -6.57
CA PHE A 101 -4.42 18.58 -7.31
C PHE A 101 -4.99 17.17 -7.42
N GLU A 102 -4.18 16.14 -7.21
CA GLU A 102 -4.60 14.75 -7.23
C GLU A 102 -5.34 14.32 -5.96
N ARG A 103 -5.35 15.16 -4.92
CA ARG A 103 -6.06 14.89 -3.67
C ARG A 103 -7.57 15.09 -3.79
N ASP A 104 -8.02 15.83 -4.80
CA ASP A 104 -9.44 16.06 -5.02
C ASP A 104 -10.16 14.79 -5.47
N THR A 105 -11.16 14.37 -4.69
CA THR A 105 -11.92 13.14 -4.95
C THR A 105 -12.73 13.22 -6.25
N GLY A 106 -13.15 14.42 -6.67
CA GLY A 106 -13.83 14.66 -7.94
C GLY A 106 -12.91 14.33 -9.11
N ASN A 107 -11.67 14.85 -9.08
CA ASN A 107 -10.66 14.57 -10.09
C ASN A 107 -10.30 13.08 -10.16
N VAL A 108 -10.16 12.41 -9.01
CA VAL A 108 -9.92 10.95 -8.97
C VAL A 108 -11.10 10.19 -9.58
N ARG A 109 -12.33 10.56 -9.25
CA ARG A 109 -13.55 9.94 -9.82
C ARG A 109 -13.62 10.12 -11.33
N ASP A 110 -13.28 11.30 -11.83
CA ASP A 110 -13.25 11.59 -13.26
C ASP A 110 -12.18 10.77 -13.98
N ALA A 111 -11.01 10.62 -13.37
CA ALA A 111 -9.96 9.74 -13.88
C ALA A 111 -10.39 8.27 -13.91
N VAL A 112 -11.01 7.76 -12.84
CA VAL A 112 -11.56 6.40 -12.76
C VAL A 112 -12.54 6.14 -13.90
N ARG A 113 -13.45 7.11 -14.19
CA ARG A 113 -14.38 7.00 -15.31
C ARG A 113 -13.67 7.05 -16.66
N ARG A 114 -12.75 8.01 -16.84
CA ARG A 114 -11.99 8.19 -18.09
C ARG A 114 -11.19 6.96 -18.47
N PHE A 115 -10.56 6.30 -17.49
CA PHE A 115 -9.77 5.08 -17.71
C PHE A 115 -10.61 3.79 -17.68
N GLY A 116 -11.91 3.88 -17.41
CA GLY A 116 -12.82 2.72 -17.37
C GLY A 116 -12.49 1.73 -16.27
N LEU A 117 -11.97 2.20 -15.13
CA LEU A 117 -11.60 1.35 -14.01
C LEU A 117 -12.85 0.91 -13.24
N THR A 118 -13.00 -0.41 -13.04
CA THR A 118 -14.18 -0.98 -12.38
C THR A 118 -13.85 -1.74 -11.10
N TYR A 119 -12.58 -1.88 -10.76
CA TYR A 119 -12.13 -2.46 -9.50
C TYR A 119 -12.14 -1.42 -8.35
N PRO A 120 -12.13 -1.86 -7.08
CA PRO A 120 -12.04 -0.99 -5.91
C PRO A 120 -10.89 -0.02 -5.97
N ILE A 121 -11.15 1.26 -5.69
CA ILE A 121 -10.14 2.31 -5.59
C ILE A 121 -10.17 2.89 -4.18
N ALA A 122 -9.02 2.85 -3.51
CA ALA A 122 -8.78 3.41 -2.20
C ALA A 122 -7.98 4.71 -2.33
N GLN A 123 -8.50 5.85 -1.91
CA GLN A 123 -7.81 7.14 -1.97
C GLN A 123 -6.98 7.36 -0.69
N ASP A 124 -5.65 7.28 -0.81
CA ASP A 124 -4.67 7.39 0.29
C ASP A 124 -4.01 8.78 0.31
N ASN A 125 -4.80 9.85 0.51
CA ASN A 125 -4.30 11.24 0.48
C ASN A 125 -3.28 11.56 1.57
N ARG A 126 -3.25 10.77 2.65
CA ARG A 126 -2.33 10.95 3.79
C ARG A 126 -1.12 10.05 3.73
N TYR A 127 -1.00 9.26 2.67
CA TYR A 127 0.10 8.29 2.49
C TYR A 127 0.18 7.25 3.62
N ALA A 128 -0.92 6.93 4.28
CA ALA A 128 -0.90 6.01 5.42
C ALA A 128 -0.65 4.56 4.95
N THR A 129 -1.38 4.12 3.93
CA THR A 129 -1.16 2.82 3.29
C THR A 129 0.18 2.79 2.54
N TRP A 130 0.52 3.84 1.80
CA TRP A 130 1.81 4.00 1.14
C TRP A 130 2.99 3.77 2.10
N LYS A 131 2.97 4.44 3.25
CA LYS A 131 4.02 4.32 4.27
C LYS A 131 4.04 2.94 4.91
N ALA A 132 2.87 2.36 5.18
CA ALA A 132 2.78 1.00 5.73
C ALA A 132 3.43 -0.05 4.81
N TYR A 133 3.30 0.13 3.49
CA TYR A 133 3.97 -0.70 2.48
C TYR A 133 5.44 -0.30 2.24
N GLY A 134 5.93 0.76 2.86
CA GLY A 134 7.26 1.31 2.55
C GLY A 134 7.41 1.62 1.07
N ASN A 135 6.30 1.97 0.38
CA ASN A 135 6.31 2.19 -1.06
C ASN A 135 7.09 3.46 -1.43
N LEU A 136 7.73 3.47 -2.60
CA LEU A 136 8.55 4.57 -3.08
C LEU A 136 8.29 4.92 -4.55
N TYR A 137 7.45 4.15 -5.25
CA TYR A 137 7.31 4.23 -6.71
C TYR A 137 5.86 4.23 -7.16
N TRP A 138 5.61 4.90 -8.30
CA TRP A 138 4.39 4.80 -9.10
C TRP A 138 4.75 4.30 -10.51
N PRO A 139 4.05 3.28 -11.05
CA PRO A 139 3.19 2.36 -10.33
C PRO A 139 3.98 1.37 -9.47
N ALA A 140 3.31 0.70 -8.54
CA ALA A 140 3.91 -0.38 -7.75
C ALA A 140 2.87 -1.44 -7.43
N PHE A 141 3.23 -2.71 -7.65
CA PHE A 141 2.38 -3.86 -7.39
C PHE A 141 2.86 -4.67 -6.20
N TYR A 142 1.90 -5.09 -5.38
CA TYR A 142 2.09 -6.08 -4.32
C TYR A 142 1.01 -7.14 -4.47
N LEU A 143 1.41 -8.37 -4.84
CA LEU A 143 0.50 -9.50 -4.91
C LEU A 143 0.48 -10.21 -3.57
N VAL A 144 -0.71 -10.33 -3.02
CA VAL A 144 -0.97 -10.93 -1.70
C VAL A 144 -1.69 -12.25 -1.91
N ASP A 145 -1.20 -13.31 -1.30
CA ASP A 145 -1.81 -14.63 -1.36
C ASP A 145 -3.07 -14.74 -0.47
N ARG A 146 -3.74 -15.89 -0.54
CA ARG A 146 -4.95 -16.19 0.24
C ARG A 146 -4.73 -16.16 1.75
N SER A 147 -3.48 -16.36 2.21
CA SER A 147 -3.09 -16.27 3.61
C SER A 147 -2.75 -14.85 4.05
N GLY A 148 -2.71 -13.88 3.10
CA GLY A 148 -2.40 -12.47 3.32
C GLY A 148 -0.91 -12.19 3.40
N LYS A 149 -0.07 -12.99 2.77
CA LYS A 149 1.36 -12.74 2.62
C LYS A 149 1.66 -12.14 1.25
N ILE A 150 2.60 -11.23 1.18
CA ILE A 150 3.11 -10.73 -0.10
C ILE A 150 3.95 -11.83 -0.75
N VAL A 151 3.59 -12.21 -1.97
CA VAL A 151 4.25 -13.29 -2.72
C VAL A 151 4.96 -12.80 -3.97
N TYR A 152 4.64 -11.59 -4.43
CA TYR A 152 5.28 -10.96 -5.58
C TYR A 152 5.19 -9.44 -5.45
N THR A 153 6.21 -8.75 -5.93
CA THR A 153 6.25 -7.28 -6.04
C THR A 153 6.83 -6.87 -7.38
N HIS A 154 6.30 -5.78 -7.94
CA HIS A 154 6.86 -5.15 -9.12
C HIS A 154 6.80 -3.62 -8.96
N PHE A 155 7.83 -2.92 -9.43
CA PHE A 155 7.94 -1.47 -9.32
C PHE A 155 8.22 -0.86 -10.68
N GLY A 156 7.44 0.15 -11.02
CA GLY A 156 7.51 0.83 -12.32
C GLY A 156 6.61 0.17 -13.38
N GLU A 157 6.69 0.69 -14.59
CA GLU A 157 6.00 0.19 -15.78
C GLU A 157 6.67 -1.07 -16.30
N GLY A 158 5.90 -1.98 -16.95
CA GLY A 158 6.43 -3.16 -17.63
C GLY A 158 6.21 -4.47 -16.87
N ASP A 159 6.93 -5.52 -17.27
CA ASP A 159 6.87 -6.88 -16.71
C ASP A 159 5.43 -7.44 -16.58
N TYR A 160 4.53 -7.03 -17.49
CA TYR A 160 3.10 -7.40 -17.43
C TYR A 160 2.86 -8.90 -17.49
N GLU A 161 3.62 -9.61 -18.34
CA GLU A 161 3.54 -11.06 -18.46
C GLU A 161 3.98 -11.76 -17.17
N LYS A 162 5.04 -11.27 -16.52
CA LYS A 162 5.51 -11.83 -15.23
C LYS A 162 4.49 -11.59 -14.13
N THR A 163 3.90 -10.40 -14.08
CA THR A 163 2.86 -10.06 -13.11
C THR A 163 1.63 -10.94 -13.33
N GLU A 164 1.17 -11.11 -14.58
CA GLU A 164 0.05 -12.00 -14.88
C GLU A 164 0.36 -13.46 -14.55
N ALA A 165 1.58 -13.93 -14.83
CA ALA A 165 2.01 -15.29 -14.47
C ALA A 165 1.98 -15.50 -12.95
N ALA A 166 2.43 -14.51 -12.16
CA ALA A 166 2.36 -14.58 -10.70
C ALA A 166 0.90 -14.63 -10.20
N ILE A 167 0.00 -13.82 -10.78
CA ILE A 167 -1.44 -13.86 -10.47
C ILE A 167 -2.01 -15.26 -10.74
N LYS A 168 -1.76 -15.81 -11.92
CA LYS A 168 -2.24 -17.14 -12.32
C LYS A 168 -1.72 -18.24 -11.40
N ALA A 169 -0.43 -18.20 -11.04
CA ALA A 169 0.16 -19.15 -10.10
C ALA A 169 -0.55 -19.13 -8.74
N GLN A 170 -0.85 -17.96 -8.21
CA GLN A 170 -1.57 -17.84 -6.92
C GLN A 170 -3.04 -18.27 -7.02
N LEU A 171 -3.70 -18.04 -8.13
CA LEU A 171 -5.07 -18.48 -8.34
C LEU A 171 -5.18 -20.00 -8.47
N ALA A 172 -4.15 -20.67 -9.01
CA ALA A 172 -4.07 -22.11 -9.15
C ALA A 172 -3.76 -22.86 -7.83
N THR A 173 -3.25 -22.17 -6.79
CA THR A 173 -3.04 -22.81 -5.47
C THR A 173 -4.38 -23.23 -4.87
N ALA A 174 -4.43 -24.43 -4.29
CA ALA A 174 -5.63 -24.96 -3.65
C ALA A 174 -6.15 -24.00 -2.54
N ARG A 175 -7.47 -23.98 -2.37
CA ARG A 175 -8.13 -23.23 -1.30
C ARG A 175 -7.92 -23.90 0.03
#